data_fbee89325ddeaf12335d2f7d78b1d74f
#
_entry.id   fbee89325ddeaf12335d2f7d78b1d74f
#
_cell.length_a   1.000
_cell.length_b   1.000
_cell.length_c   1.000
_cell.angle_alpha   90.00
_cell.angle_beta   90.00
_cell.angle_gamma   90.00
#
_symmetry.space_group_name_H-M   'P 1'
#
loop_
_entity.id
_entity.type
_entity.pdbx_description
1 polymer ?
#
loop_
_entity_poly.entity_id
_entity_poly.type
_entity_poly.pdbx_seq_one_letter_code
_entity_poly.pdbx_strand_id
1 'polypeptide(L)'
;MPAFKPQIPIVVDPTGVHASTDPRPMGMGTAASRAEVVEGTGGSPLVDFAATSNPYIDYQSVDLLLSLQHPRSEAYDEMCFFIMGQAKELLFKLLHFELHNARHLLREGSADDALTVLDRSREVARLLTSTWDVVTTISAEGFNQFRDHLDQASGQLSFMYRHVEFILGNKDRRLASAHRNVPHVWPYMEEALETPSLYDEVIALLEHRGYEVSGEALDRDWSEPYQPQESVEQAWFDIYCRRGSDDDLYRLGEALIALDDQMAQYRWRHFVLVARIIGHKPGTGGSDGVGWLQQTTEHRYFPELWTVRTRLGT
;
A
#
# COMPACT_ATOMS: atom_id res chain seq x y z
N MET A 1 23.72 18.60 -21.48
CA MET A 1 24.72 17.84 -20.69
C MET A 1 24.54 16.39 -21.05
N PRO A 2 25.59 15.60 -21.27
CA PRO A 2 25.41 14.17 -21.47
C PRO A 2 24.77 13.60 -20.21
N ALA A 3 23.70 12.79 -20.36
CA ALA A 3 22.98 12.18 -19.27
C ALA A 3 23.95 11.31 -18.46
N PHE A 4 24.20 11.69 -17.22
CA PHE A 4 24.92 10.84 -16.26
C PHE A 4 24.04 9.65 -15.96
N LYS A 5 24.29 8.54 -16.64
CA LYS A 5 23.72 7.24 -16.20
C LYS A 5 24.62 6.72 -15.07
N PRO A 6 24.20 6.76 -13.81
CA PRO A 6 24.94 6.06 -12.77
C PRO A 6 24.91 4.57 -13.14
N GLN A 7 26.03 4.06 -13.59
CA GLN A 7 26.23 2.62 -13.76
C GLN A 7 26.28 2.02 -12.36
N ILE A 8 25.12 1.73 -11.80
CA ILE A 8 25.05 0.72 -10.74
C ILE A 8 25.41 -0.57 -11.47
N PRO A 9 26.48 -1.27 -11.09
CA PRO A 9 26.85 -2.51 -11.76
C PRO A 9 25.63 -3.43 -11.71
N ILE A 10 25.11 -3.78 -12.86
CA ILE A 10 24.09 -4.82 -12.99
C ILE A 10 24.78 -6.10 -12.57
N VAL A 11 24.52 -6.55 -11.35
CA VAL A 11 24.98 -7.85 -10.88
C VAL A 11 24.04 -8.90 -11.44
N VAL A 12 23.93 -8.95 -12.75
CA VAL A 12 23.45 -10.16 -13.42
C VAL A 12 24.70 -11.00 -13.59
N ASP A 13 24.86 -11.97 -12.70
CA ASP A 13 25.81 -13.05 -12.94
C ASP A 13 25.46 -13.67 -14.28
N PRO A 14 26.34 -13.60 -15.31
CA PRO A 14 26.10 -14.21 -16.61
C PRO A 14 25.92 -15.75 -16.50
N THR A 15 26.24 -16.37 -15.36
CA THR A 15 26.01 -17.80 -15.06
C THR A 15 24.60 -18.08 -14.55
N GLY A 16 23.78 -17.06 -14.27
CA GLY A 16 22.40 -17.20 -13.77
C GLY A 16 22.26 -17.65 -12.31
N VAL A 17 23.35 -17.77 -11.57
CA VAL A 17 23.34 -18.24 -10.18
C VAL A 17 22.64 -17.25 -9.22
N HIS A 18 22.63 -15.95 -9.56
CA HIS A 18 21.96 -14.90 -8.77
C HIS A 18 20.59 -14.49 -9.31
N ALA A 19 20.09 -15.16 -10.34
CA ALA A 19 18.75 -14.89 -10.90
C ALA A 19 17.61 -15.57 -10.13
N SER A 20 17.92 -16.34 -9.08
CA SER A 20 16.91 -16.97 -8.23
C SER A 20 16.27 -15.94 -7.31
N THR A 21 14.94 -15.94 -7.24
CA THR A 21 14.15 -15.20 -6.25
C THR A 21 14.07 -15.94 -4.91
N ASP A 22 14.70 -17.11 -4.79
CA ASP A 22 14.73 -17.88 -3.57
C ASP A 22 15.58 -17.17 -2.50
N PRO A 23 15.19 -17.29 -1.22
CA PRO A 23 15.99 -16.76 -0.12
C PRO A 23 17.40 -17.34 -0.15
N ARG A 24 18.40 -16.48 -0.08
CA ARG A 24 19.80 -16.94 0.01
C ARG A 24 20.04 -17.57 1.37
N PRO A 25 20.85 -18.64 1.45
CA PRO A 25 21.18 -19.29 2.72
C PRO A 25 21.85 -18.31 3.68
N MET A 26 21.35 -18.23 4.91
CA MET A 26 21.92 -17.43 5.98
C MET A 26 21.98 -18.22 7.27
N GLY A 27 23.03 -18.01 8.06
CA GLY A 27 23.14 -18.55 9.41
C GLY A 27 22.25 -17.79 10.40
N MET A 28 21.88 -18.45 11.50
CA MET A 28 21.21 -17.80 12.62
C MET A 28 22.24 -17.26 13.61
N GLY A 29 22.20 -15.93 13.85
CA GLY A 29 23.01 -15.33 14.89
C GLY A 29 22.39 -15.50 16.28
N THR A 30 23.20 -15.85 17.27
CA THR A 30 22.80 -15.91 18.69
C THR A 30 23.33 -14.69 19.45
N ALA A 31 22.83 -14.46 20.67
CA ALA A 31 23.37 -13.42 21.54
C ALA A 31 24.87 -13.70 21.87
N ALA A 32 25.22 -14.97 22.08
CA ALA A 32 26.60 -15.38 22.34
C ALA A 32 27.50 -15.11 21.12
N SER A 33 27.12 -15.52 19.92
CA SER A 33 27.91 -15.26 18.71
C SER A 33 28.11 -13.76 18.43
N ARG A 34 27.10 -12.95 18.72
CA ARG A 34 27.21 -11.49 18.59
C ARG A 34 28.19 -10.89 19.63
N ALA A 35 28.16 -11.39 20.88
CA ALA A 35 29.09 -10.95 21.91
C ALA A 35 30.54 -11.30 21.56
N GLU A 36 30.78 -12.48 21.00
CA GLU A 36 32.11 -12.93 20.54
C GLU A 36 32.64 -12.03 19.40
N VAL A 37 31.78 -11.62 18.45
CA VAL A 37 32.15 -10.66 17.41
C VAL A 37 32.48 -9.29 18.00
N VAL A 38 31.71 -8.79 18.98
CA VAL A 38 31.99 -7.52 19.67
C VAL A 38 33.32 -7.57 20.39
N GLU A 39 33.64 -8.67 21.08
CA GLU A 39 34.94 -8.86 21.75
C GLU A 39 36.09 -8.87 20.74
N GLY A 40 35.94 -9.62 19.64
CA GLY A 40 36.96 -9.73 18.59
C GLY A 40 37.22 -8.43 17.82
N THR A 41 36.23 -7.55 17.71
CA THR A 41 36.36 -6.27 17.00
C THR A 41 36.61 -5.07 17.90
N GLY A 42 36.67 -5.29 19.23
CA GLY A 42 36.75 -4.20 20.21
C GLY A 42 35.54 -3.23 20.14
N GLY A 43 34.36 -3.72 19.73
CA GLY A 43 33.14 -2.95 19.59
C GLY A 43 33.02 -2.15 18.26
N SER A 44 33.97 -2.29 17.36
CA SER A 44 33.92 -1.68 16.03
C SER A 44 33.05 -2.54 15.07
N PRO A 45 32.42 -1.95 14.01
CA PRO A 45 31.72 -2.74 13.04
C PRO A 45 32.62 -3.79 12.37
N LEU A 46 32.10 -5.00 12.20
CA LEU A 46 32.78 -6.02 11.40
C LEU A 46 32.78 -5.60 9.94
N VAL A 47 33.96 -5.40 9.35
CA VAL A 47 34.13 -4.92 7.96
C VAL A 47 34.73 -5.97 7.02
N ASP A 48 35.19 -7.09 7.58
CA ASP A 48 35.74 -8.21 6.81
C ASP A 48 34.92 -9.47 7.09
N PHE A 49 34.31 -10.01 6.04
CA PHE A 49 33.53 -11.24 6.09
C PHE A 49 34.30 -12.29 5.28
N ALA A 50 34.56 -13.45 5.88
CA ALA A 50 35.22 -14.56 5.22
C ALA A 50 34.40 -15.16 4.07
N ALA A 51 33.12 -14.82 3.97
CA ALA A 51 32.21 -15.26 2.92
C ALA A 51 32.40 -14.44 1.62
N THR A 52 32.11 -15.05 0.50
CA THR A 52 32.17 -14.42 -0.84
C THR A 52 31.00 -13.44 -1.10
N SER A 53 30.07 -13.28 -0.14
CA SER A 53 28.89 -12.44 -0.22
C SER A 53 28.73 -11.59 1.06
N ASN A 54 28.00 -10.51 0.96
CA ASN A 54 27.69 -9.62 2.07
C ASN A 54 26.35 -10.00 2.70
N PRO A 55 26.27 -10.29 4.02
CA PRO A 55 25.04 -10.71 4.68
C PRO A 55 23.87 -9.73 4.53
N TYR A 56 24.11 -8.43 4.42
CA TYR A 56 23.08 -7.44 4.15
C TYR A 56 22.47 -7.59 2.75
N ILE A 57 23.33 -7.84 1.76
CA ILE A 57 22.88 -8.11 0.37
C ILE A 57 22.08 -9.40 0.32
N ASP A 58 22.57 -10.44 0.99
CA ASP A 58 21.92 -11.75 0.98
C ASP A 58 20.55 -11.74 1.66
N TYR A 59 20.43 -11.03 2.79
CA TYR A 59 19.17 -10.94 3.51
C TYR A 59 18.04 -10.27 2.72
N GLN A 60 18.36 -9.23 1.97
CA GLN A 60 17.35 -8.41 1.27
C GLN A 60 17.37 -8.60 -0.24
N SER A 61 18.31 -9.38 -0.80
CA SER A 61 18.56 -9.50 -2.25
C SER A 61 18.69 -8.11 -2.91
N VAL A 62 19.42 -7.20 -2.23
CA VAL A 62 19.53 -5.79 -2.63
C VAL A 62 20.12 -5.61 -4.01
N ASP A 63 21.11 -6.43 -4.38
CA ASP A 63 21.71 -6.46 -5.72
C ASP A 63 20.68 -6.79 -6.81
N LEU A 64 19.82 -7.80 -6.58
CA LEU A 64 18.72 -8.10 -7.49
C LEU A 64 17.73 -6.94 -7.56
N LEU A 65 17.28 -6.42 -6.41
CA LEU A 65 16.35 -5.29 -6.35
C LEU A 65 16.89 -4.08 -7.13
N LEU A 66 18.17 -3.73 -6.96
CA LEU A 66 18.81 -2.59 -7.61
C LEU A 66 19.18 -2.85 -9.07
N SER A 67 19.01 -4.07 -9.58
CA SER A 67 19.21 -4.40 -11.00
C SER A 67 17.93 -4.35 -11.84
N LEU A 68 16.76 -4.03 -11.24
CA LEU A 68 15.47 -4.03 -11.91
C LEU A 68 15.04 -2.68 -12.50
N GLN A 69 15.92 -1.66 -12.48
CA GLN A 69 15.63 -0.33 -12.99
C GLN A 69 16.10 -0.18 -14.44
N HIS A 70 15.17 -0.29 -15.38
CA HIS A 70 15.41 -0.23 -16.82
C HIS A 70 14.54 0.86 -17.49
N PRO A 71 14.90 2.14 -17.39
CA PRO A 71 14.22 3.22 -18.12
C PRO A 71 14.19 2.95 -19.62
N ARG A 72 13.14 3.38 -20.30
CA ARG A 72 12.90 3.12 -21.72
C ARG A 72 13.37 4.26 -22.63
N SER A 73 13.73 5.42 -22.05
CA SER A 73 14.22 6.60 -22.77
C SER A 73 15.54 7.09 -22.21
N GLU A 74 16.12 8.11 -22.86
CA GLU A 74 17.31 8.83 -22.39
C GLU A 74 16.95 10.01 -21.45
N ALA A 75 15.65 10.21 -21.12
CA ALA A 75 15.21 11.30 -20.27
C ALA A 75 15.72 11.12 -18.84
N TYR A 76 16.35 12.17 -18.30
CA TYR A 76 16.91 12.14 -16.94
C TYR A 76 15.86 11.82 -15.86
N ASP A 77 14.68 12.42 -15.99
CA ASP A 77 13.61 12.30 -15.00
C ASP A 77 12.91 10.93 -15.01
N GLU A 78 13.08 10.12 -16.06
CA GLU A 78 12.45 8.81 -16.13
C GLU A 78 12.94 7.87 -15.01
N MET A 79 14.22 7.91 -14.64
CA MET A 79 14.74 7.10 -13.54
C MET A 79 14.06 7.43 -12.22
N CYS A 80 13.84 8.71 -11.93
CA CYS A 80 13.11 9.15 -10.74
C CYS A 80 11.67 8.60 -10.74
N PHE A 81 10.96 8.74 -11.85
CA PHE A 81 9.60 8.24 -12.02
C PHE A 81 9.54 6.72 -11.85
N PHE A 82 10.47 6.00 -12.46
CA PHE A 82 10.57 4.53 -12.42
C PHE A 82 10.78 4.02 -10.99
N ILE A 83 11.79 4.56 -10.29
CA ILE A 83 12.11 4.14 -8.92
C ILE A 83 10.96 4.48 -7.97
N MET A 84 10.34 5.66 -8.09
CA MET A 84 9.18 6.02 -7.27
C MET A 84 7.97 5.12 -7.54
N GLY A 85 7.81 4.64 -8.77
CA GLY A 85 6.82 3.60 -9.10
C GLY A 85 7.09 2.31 -8.35
N GLN A 86 8.31 1.77 -8.43
CA GLN A 86 8.70 0.54 -7.73
C GLN A 86 8.63 0.67 -6.21
N ALA A 87 9.05 1.81 -5.66
CA ALA A 87 8.95 2.08 -4.22
C ALA A 87 7.50 2.05 -3.73
N LYS A 88 6.57 2.61 -4.51
CA LYS A 88 5.13 2.53 -4.19
C LYS A 88 4.63 1.10 -4.20
N GLU A 89 5.02 0.28 -5.17
CA GLU A 89 4.60 -1.14 -5.21
C GLU A 89 5.09 -1.91 -3.98
N LEU A 90 6.31 -1.67 -3.50
CA LEU A 90 6.82 -2.25 -2.25
C LEU A 90 6.06 -1.75 -1.03
N LEU A 91 5.73 -0.46 -0.97
CA LEU A 91 4.94 0.12 0.12
C LEU A 91 3.47 -0.38 0.08
N PHE A 92 2.87 -0.56 -1.10
CA PHE A 92 1.54 -1.18 -1.22
C PHE A 92 1.56 -2.63 -0.74
N LYS A 93 2.63 -3.38 -1.07
CA LYS A 93 2.79 -4.75 -0.57
C LYS A 93 2.87 -4.78 0.95
N LEU A 94 3.65 -3.87 1.57
CA LEU A 94 3.74 -3.77 3.03
C LEU A 94 2.38 -3.36 3.63
N LEU A 95 1.71 -2.35 3.07
CA LEU A 95 0.40 -1.90 3.54
C LEU A 95 -0.63 -3.03 3.46
N HIS A 96 -0.67 -3.75 2.35
CA HIS A 96 -1.57 -4.90 2.19
C HIS A 96 -1.28 -6.01 3.22
N PHE A 97 0.00 -6.30 3.48
CA PHE A 97 0.42 -7.28 4.49
C PHE A 97 -0.07 -6.90 5.89
N GLU A 98 0.11 -5.64 6.30
CA GLU A 98 -0.36 -5.14 7.60
C GLU A 98 -1.89 -5.15 7.68
N LEU A 99 -2.60 -4.69 6.65
CA LEU A 99 -4.07 -4.71 6.61
C LEU A 99 -4.63 -6.13 6.65
N HIS A 100 -3.96 -7.08 6.00
CA HIS A 100 -4.34 -8.49 6.07
C HIS A 100 -4.21 -9.03 7.51
N ASN A 101 -3.15 -8.66 8.22
CA ASN A 101 -2.96 -9.02 9.61
C ASN A 101 -4.00 -8.35 10.53
N ALA A 102 -4.27 -7.04 10.33
CA ALA A 102 -5.32 -6.32 11.06
C ALA A 102 -6.71 -6.98 10.87
N ARG A 103 -7.04 -7.35 9.62
CA ARG A 103 -8.28 -8.06 9.29
C ARG A 103 -8.40 -9.39 10.04
N HIS A 104 -7.31 -10.17 10.11
CA HIS A 104 -7.28 -11.42 10.85
C HIS A 104 -7.51 -11.21 12.35
N LEU A 105 -6.82 -10.24 12.96
CA LEU A 105 -6.97 -9.91 14.38
C LEU A 105 -8.40 -9.46 14.72
N LEU A 106 -9.03 -8.67 13.86
CA LEU A 106 -10.43 -8.25 14.04
C LEU A 106 -11.40 -9.42 13.95
N ARG A 107 -11.18 -10.36 13.02
CA ARG A 107 -11.95 -11.61 12.93
C ARG A 107 -11.86 -12.44 14.20
N GLU A 108 -10.69 -12.47 14.85
CA GLU A 108 -10.46 -13.16 16.12
C GLU A 108 -10.97 -12.35 17.35
N GLY A 109 -11.56 -11.17 17.13
CA GLY A 109 -12.09 -10.31 18.19
C GLY A 109 -11.03 -9.47 18.92
N SER A 110 -9.78 -9.45 18.47
CA SER A 110 -8.64 -8.77 19.10
C SER A 110 -8.50 -7.33 18.59
N ALA A 111 -9.42 -6.44 18.96
CA ALA A 111 -9.39 -5.03 18.53
C ALA A 111 -8.13 -4.30 19.01
N ASP A 112 -7.68 -4.51 20.25
CA ASP A 112 -6.46 -3.87 20.78
C ASP A 112 -5.19 -4.24 20.02
N ASP A 113 -5.03 -5.51 19.64
CA ASP A 113 -3.87 -5.94 18.84
C ASP A 113 -3.93 -5.35 17.42
N ALA A 114 -5.14 -5.25 16.86
CA ALA A 114 -5.35 -4.64 15.55
C ALA A 114 -4.95 -3.14 15.53
N LEU A 115 -5.11 -2.40 16.63
CA LEU A 115 -4.72 -0.99 16.73
C LEU A 115 -3.24 -0.76 16.43
N THR A 116 -2.35 -1.62 16.96
CA THR A 116 -0.90 -1.52 16.69
C THR A 116 -0.58 -1.69 15.21
N VAL A 117 -1.29 -2.61 14.55
CA VAL A 117 -1.11 -2.90 13.13
C VAL A 117 -1.69 -1.78 12.26
N LEU A 118 -2.85 -1.24 12.64
CA LEU A 118 -3.48 -0.09 11.95
C LEU A 118 -2.63 1.18 12.07
N ASP A 119 -1.99 1.40 13.21
CA ASP A 119 -1.07 2.53 13.40
C ASP A 119 0.13 2.45 12.44
N ARG A 120 0.72 1.25 12.30
CA ARG A 120 1.77 1.02 11.30
C ARG A 120 1.25 1.18 9.88
N SER A 121 0.05 0.69 9.58
CA SER A 121 -0.60 0.85 8.28
C SER A 121 -0.77 2.32 7.90
N ARG A 122 -1.17 3.16 8.86
CA ARG A 122 -1.26 4.62 8.68
C ARG A 122 0.10 5.23 8.35
N GLU A 123 1.18 4.85 9.06
CA GLU A 123 2.52 5.36 8.77
C GLU A 123 3.02 4.93 7.37
N VAL A 124 2.71 3.70 6.94
CA VAL A 124 3.02 3.26 5.56
C VAL A 124 2.24 4.09 4.53
N ALA A 125 0.95 4.36 4.78
CA ALA A 125 0.12 5.22 3.92
C ALA A 125 0.66 6.67 3.87
N ARG A 126 1.20 7.19 4.99
CA ARG A 126 1.87 8.49 5.04
C ARG A 126 3.14 8.49 4.18
N LEU A 127 3.95 7.44 4.23
CA LEU A 127 5.13 7.29 3.34
C LEU A 127 4.71 7.23 1.87
N LEU A 128 3.65 6.50 1.53
CA LEU A 128 3.08 6.48 0.18
C LEU A 128 2.72 7.89 -0.29
N THR A 129 2.07 8.68 0.55
CA THR A 129 1.73 10.08 0.25
C THR A 129 2.99 10.91 0.00
N SER A 130 4.03 10.73 0.82
CA SER A 130 5.32 11.45 0.68
C SER A 130 6.08 11.11 -0.62
N THR A 131 5.85 9.93 -1.21
CA THR A 131 6.46 9.58 -2.51
C THR A 131 6.05 10.56 -3.61
N TRP A 132 4.86 11.16 -3.52
CA TRP A 132 4.41 12.17 -4.47
C TRP A 132 5.21 13.46 -4.42
N ASP A 133 5.80 13.80 -3.26
CA ASP A 133 6.64 14.99 -3.12
C ASP A 133 7.90 14.88 -4.00
N VAL A 134 8.47 13.68 -4.11
CA VAL A 134 9.60 13.41 -5.02
C VAL A 134 9.15 13.50 -6.48
N VAL A 135 8.04 12.84 -6.84
CA VAL A 135 7.54 12.87 -8.24
C VAL A 135 7.14 14.29 -8.66
N THR A 136 6.69 15.13 -7.71
CA THR A 136 6.32 16.54 -7.96
C THR A 136 7.53 17.39 -8.41
N THR A 137 8.76 16.95 -8.18
CA THR A 137 9.97 17.65 -8.67
C THR A 137 10.17 17.48 -10.18
N ILE A 138 9.53 16.50 -10.80
CA ILE A 138 9.54 16.31 -12.26
C ILE A 138 8.72 17.42 -12.90
N SER A 139 9.34 18.16 -13.83
CA SER A 139 8.65 19.21 -14.56
C SER A 139 7.71 18.65 -15.63
N ALA A 140 6.76 19.46 -16.10
CA ALA A 140 5.89 19.09 -17.22
C ALA A 140 6.72 18.80 -18.51
N GLU A 141 7.80 19.55 -18.74
CA GLU A 141 8.71 19.33 -19.85
C GLU A 141 9.48 18.01 -19.67
N GLY A 142 10.08 17.77 -18.49
CA GLY A 142 10.79 16.53 -18.17
C GLY A 142 9.91 15.30 -18.31
N PHE A 143 8.67 15.35 -17.82
CA PHE A 143 7.72 14.26 -17.98
C PHE A 143 7.38 14.00 -19.47
N ASN A 144 7.17 15.04 -20.28
CA ASN A 144 6.86 14.88 -21.69
C ASN A 144 8.01 14.23 -22.49
N GLN A 145 9.27 14.28 -22.02
CA GLN A 145 10.39 13.65 -22.71
C GLN A 145 10.32 12.11 -22.69
N PHE A 146 9.66 11.51 -21.70
CA PHE A 146 9.53 10.04 -21.60
C PHE A 146 8.08 9.54 -21.62
N ARG A 147 7.10 10.43 -21.57
CA ARG A 147 5.68 10.05 -21.47
C ARG A 147 5.25 9.04 -22.55
N ASP A 148 5.68 9.23 -23.79
CA ASP A 148 5.29 8.36 -24.90
C ASP A 148 5.93 6.97 -24.81
N HIS A 149 7.03 6.82 -24.05
CA HIS A 149 7.65 5.53 -23.76
C HIS A 149 6.90 4.71 -22.70
N LEU A 150 5.96 5.33 -21.99
CA LEU A 150 5.09 4.61 -21.04
C LEU A 150 4.02 3.77 -21.74
N ASP A 151 3.69 4.09 -23.02
CA ASP A 151 2.61 3.47 -23.77
C ASP A 151 1.31 3.43 -22.94
N GLN A 152 0.79 2.26 -22.64
CA GLN A 152 -0.40 2.07 -21.80
C GLN A 152 -0.08 1.87 -20.30
N ALA A 153 1.19 1.92 -19.89
CA ALA A 153 1.56 1.78 -18.50
C ALA A 153 0.96 2.92 -17.67
N SER A 154 0.12 2.57 -16.71
CA SER A 154 -0.59 3.51 -15.85
C SER A 154 -0.68 2.97 -14.42
N GLY A 155 -0.58 3.85 -13.43
CA GLY A 155 -0.72 3.48 -12.02
C GLY A 155 -2.07 2.84 -11.67
N GLN A 156 -3.12 3.09 -12.46
CA GLN A 156 -4.40 2.38 -12.30
C GLN A 156 -4.30 0.87 -12.55
N LEU A 157 -3.27 0.41 -13.27
CA LEU A 157 -2.99 -1.00 -13.54
C LEU A 157 -2.11 -1.65 -12.45
N SER A 158 -1.77 -0.95 -11.39
CA SER A 158 -1.07 -1.56 -10.25
C SER A 158 -1.95 -2.59 -9.58
N PHE A 159 -1.55 -3.86 -9.65
CA PHE A 159 -2.30 -4.93 -8.97
C PHE A 159 -2.16 -4.85 -7.45
N MET A 160 -1.03 -4.39 -6.92
CA MET A 160 -0.87 -4.22 -5.47
C MET A 160 -1.75 -3.09 -4.93
N TYR A 161 -1.90 -1.98 -5.67
CA TYR A 161 -2.85 -0.94 -5.30
C TYR A 161 -4.30 -1.47 -5.29
N ARG A 162 -4.68 -2.30 -6.29
CA ARG A 162 -6.00 -2.96 -6.29
C ARG A 162 -6.19 -3.85 -5.07
N HIS A 163 -5.19 -4.65 -4.67
CA HIS A 163 -5.26 -5.45 -3.44
C HIS A 163 -5.46 -4.59 -2.19
N VAL A 164 -4.79 -3.43 -2.09
CA VAL A 164 -5.03 -2.46 -1.00
C VAL A 164 -6.45 -1.92 -1.03
N GLU A 165 -6.97 -1.55 -2.20
CA GLU A 165 -8.36 -1.07 -2.30
C GLU A 165 -9.37 -2.16 -1.93
N PHE A 166 -9.16 -3.40 -2.38
CA PHE A 166 -10.08 -4.49 -2.11
C PHE A 166 -10.12 -4.87 -0.62
N ILE A 167 -8.96 -4.93 0.04
CA ILE A 167 -8.94 -5.21 1.48
C ILE A 167 -9.55 -4.06 2.29
N LEU A 168 -9.54 -2.82 1.78
CA LEU A 168 -10.22 -1.67 2.39
C LEU A 168 -11.72 -1.56 2.03
N GLY A 169 -12.23 -2.42 1.13
CA GLY A 169 -13.66 -2.49 0.79
C GLY A 169 -14.05 -1.86 -0.55
N ASN A 170 -13.12 -1.17 -1.25
CA ASN A 170 -13.39 -0.62 -2.58
C ASN A 170 -13.24 -1.69 -3.66
N LYS A 171 -14.19 -2.60 -3.76
CA LYS A 171 -14.21 -3.72 -4.70
C LYS A 171 -14.70 -3.24 -6.07
N ASP A 172 -13.86 -3.28 -7.08
CA ASP A 172 -14.24 -2.98 -8.48
C ASP A 172 -13.79 -4.11 -9.40
N ARG A 173 -14.72 -5.01 -9.71
CA ARG A 173 -14.51 -6.16 -10.61
C ARG A 173 -14.07 -5.72 -12.01
N ARG A 174 -14.52 -4.55 -12.48
CA ARG A 174 -14.12 -4.01 -13.78
C ARG A 174 -12.65 -3.64 -13.81
N LEU A 175 -12.16 -2.96 -12.78
CA LEU A 175 -10.74 -2.61 -12.64
C LEU A 175 -9.87 -3.86 -12.42
N ALA A 176 -10.37 -4.87 -11.70
CA ALA A 176 -9.71 -6.17 -11.57
C ALA A 176 -9.55 -6.88 -12.91
N SER A 177 -10.52 -6.77 -13.81
CA SER A 177 -10.54 -7.50 -15.08
C SER A 177 -9.38 -7.17 -16.02
N ALA A 178 -8.69 -6.04 -15.80
CA ALA A 178 -7.45 -5.71 -16.50
C ALA A 178 -6.34 -6.76 -16.30
N HIS A 179 -6.41 -7.53 -15.21
CA HIS A 179 -5.44 -8.57 -14.86
C HIS A 179 -5.90 -10.00 -15.21
N ARG A 180 -7.10 -10.18 -15.80
CA ARG A 180 -7.70 -11.50 -16.06
C ARG A 180 -6.80 -12.44 -16.85
N ASN A 181 -6.01 -11.92 -17.78
CA ASN A 181 -5.11 -12.69 -18.62
C ASN A 181 -3.66 -12.72 -18.08
N VAL A 182 -3.43 -12.38 -16.81
CA VAL A 182 -2.11 -12.42 -16.17
C VAL A 182 -2.10 -13.58 -15.16
N PRO A 183 -1.60 -14.78 -15.55
CA PRO A 183 -1.82 -16.03 -14.80
C PRO A 183 -1.28 -16.02 -13.38
N HIS A 184 -0.23 -15.28 -13.11
CA HIS A 184 0.39 -15.18 -11.79
C HIS A 184 -0.20 -14.08 -10.89
N VAL A 185 -1.16 -13.30 -11.40
CA VAL A 185 -1.84 -12.22 -10.68
C VAL A 185 -3.31 -12.52 -10.47
N TRP A 186 -3.99 -13.00 -11.53
CA TRP A 186 -5.45 -13.13 -11.55
C TRP A 186 -6.04 -13.98 -10.40
N PRO A 187 -5.48 -15.17 -10.04
CA PRO A 187 -6.07 -15.98 -8.96
C PRO A 187 -6.13 -15.24 -7.63
N TYR A 188 -5.08 -14.48 -7.29
CA TYR A 188 -5.04 -13.68 -6.07
C TYR A 188 -5.97 -12.48 -6.10
N MET A 189 -6.16 -11.89 -7.29
CA MET A 189 -7.09 -10.78 -7.50
C MET A 189 -8.55 -11.25 -7.35
N GLU A 190 -8.89 -12.42 -7.88
CA GLU A 190 -10.21 -13.03 -7.79
C GLU A 190 -10.53 -13.40 -6.33
N GLU A 191 -9.60 -14.03 -5.62
CA GLU A 191 -9.72 -14.33 -4.19
C GLU A 191 -9.93 -13.05 -3.38
N ALA A 192 -9.16 -11.99 -3.65
CA ALA A 192 -9.28 -10.71 -2.94
C ALA A 192 -10.64 -10.03 -3.17
N LEU A 193 -11.26 -10.21 -4.34
CA LEU A 193 -12.62 -9.72 -4.60
C LEU A 193 -13.65 -10.44 -3.74
N GLU A 194 -13.55 -11.75 -3.58
CA GLU A 194 -14.54 -12.60 -2.92
C GLU A 194 -14.34 -12.74 -1.41
N THR A 195 -13.22 -12.24 -0.88
CA THR A 195 -12.90 -12.30 0.55
C THR A 195 -13.44 -11.06 1.28
N PRO A 196 -13.95 -11.16 2.52
CA PRO A 196 -14.37 -10.00 3.32
C PRO A 196 -13.28 -8.92 3.38
N SER A 197 -13.67 -7.66 3.33
CA SER A 197 -12.75 -6.54 3.57
C SER A 197 -12.43 -6.37 5.06
N LEU A 198 -11.50 -5.48 5.36
CA LEU A 198 -11.21 -5.07 6.73
C LEU A 198 -12.47 -4.52 7.42
N TYR A 199 -13.26 -3.72 6.68
CA TYR A 199 -14.47 -3.10 7.25
C TYR A 199 -15.60 -4.10 7.45
N ASP A 200 -15.71 -5.15 6.63
CA ASP A 200 -16.66 -6.24 6.86
C ASP A 200 -16.36 -6.96 8.19
N GLU A 201 -15.07 -7.20 8.52
CA GLU A 201 -14.70 -7.80 9.80
C GLU A 201 -14.93 -6.84 10.99
N VAL A 202 -14.78 -5.54 10.78
CA VAL A 202 -15.15 -4.54 11.79
C VAL A 202 -16.66 -4.57 12.04
N ILE A 203 -17.47 -4.62 11.00
CA ILE A 203 -18.94 -4.68 11.13
C ILE A 203 -19.38 -5.96 11.84
N ALA A 204 -18.79 -7.11 11.51
CA ALA A 204 -19.02 -8.36 12.22
C ALA A 204 -18.57 -8.29 13.69
N LEU A 205 -17.47 -7.61 13.99
CA LEU A 205 -17.02 -7.36 15.36
C LEU A 205 -18.03 -6.49 16.13
N LEU A 206 -18.60 -5.45 15.52
CA LEU A 206 -19.62 -4.61 16.16
C LEU A 206 -20.85 -5.44 16.55
N GLU A 207 -21.35 -6.30 15.65
CA GLU A 207 -22.46 -7.22 15.92
C GLU A 207 -22.10 -8.18 17.06
N HIS A 208 -20.94 -8.80 17.02
CA HIS A 208 -20.46 -9.69 18.08
C HIS A 208 -20.35 -9.00 19.46
N ARG A 209 -20.05 -7.70 19.48
CA ARG A 209 -20.01 -6.86 20.69
C ARG A 209 -21.37 -6.35 21.12
N GLY A 210 -22.47 -6.78 20.47
CA GLY A 210 -23.85 -6.52 20.85
C GLY A 210 -24.46 -5.24 20.30
N TYR A 211 -23.88 -4.65 19.26
CA TYR A 211 -24.52 -3.55 18.52
C TYR A 211 -25.51 -4.12 17.48
N GLU A 212 -26.64 -3.43 17.31
CA GLU A 212 -27.62 -3.82 16.29
C GLU A 212 -27.14 -3.46 14.90
N VAL A 213 -26.69 -4.45 14.15
CA VAL A 213 -26.26 -4.32 12.76
C VAL A 213 -27.26 -5.06 11.86
N SER A 214 -27.65 -4.44 10.74
CA SER A 214 -28.60 -5.06 9.80
C SER A 214 -28.03 -6.29 9.11
N GLY A 215 -28.90 -7.26 8.76
CA GLY A 215 -28.49 -8.41 7.95
C GLY A 215 -27.93 -8.01 6.59
N GLU A 216 -28.38 -6.91 6.01
CA GLU A 216 -27.85 -6.38 4.75
C GLU A 216 -26.39 -5.96 4.84
N ALA A 217 -25.94 -5.47 6.02
CA ALA A 217 -24.56 -5.13 6.25
C ALA A 217 -23.67 -6.37 6.47
N LEU A 218 -24.21 -7.43 7.11
CA LEU A 218 -23.48 -8.65 7.47
C LEU A 218 -23.40 -9.65 6.31
N ASP A 219 -24.50 -9.83 5.55
CA ASP A 219 -24.65 -10.86 4.51
C ASP A 219 -24.52 -10.31 3.08
N ARG A 220 -23.84 -9.18 2.91
CA ARG A 220 -23.67 -8.56 1.60
C ARG A 220 -22.79 -9.40 0.67
N ASP A 221 -22.92 -9.17 -0.64
CA ASP A 221 -21.95 -9.68 -1.61
C ASP A 221 -20.61 -8.94 -1.46
N TRP A 222 -19.60 -9.65 -0.94
CA TRP A 222 -18.28 -9.07 -0.70
C TRP A 222 -17.52 -8.71 -1.99
N SER A 223 -17.94 -9.21 -3.14
CA SER A 223 -17.32 -8.87 -4.42
C SER A 223 -17.76 -7.51 -4.97
N GLU A 224 -18.74 -6.89 -4.35
CA GLU A 224 -19.25 -5.56 -4.70
C GLU A 224 -18.72 -4.48 -3.75
N PRO A 225 -18.62 -3.21 -4.19
CA PRO A 225 -18.22 -2.11 -3.33
C PRO A 225 -19.13 -1.98 -2.11
N TYR A 226 -18.53 -1.75 -0.94
CA TYR A 226 -19.30 -1.49 0.28
C TYR A 226 -20.18 -0.25 0.10
N GLN A 227 -21.41 -0.35 0.57
CA GLN A 227 -22.38 0.76 0.59
C GLN A 227 -22.72 1.13 2.05
N PRO A 228 -22.78 2.43 2.39
CA PRO A 228 -23.08 2.89 3.74
C PRO A 228 -24.40 2.31 4.27
N GLN A 229 -24.42 1.94 5.56
CA GLN A 229 -25.56 1.35 6.25
C GLN A 229 -25.91 2.17 7.50
N GLU A 230 -27.19 2.54 7.64
CA GLU A 230 -27.68 3.32 8.78
C GLU A 230 -27.44 2.61 10.12
N SER A 231 -27.59 1.27 10.15
CA SER A 231 -27.35 0.47 11.36
C SER A 231 -25.89 0.53 11.82
N VAL A 232 -24.94 0.53 10.87
CA VAL A 232 -23.51 0.66 11.15
C VAL A 232 -23.17 2.08 11.65
N GLU A 233 -23.75 3.12 11.03
CA GLU A 233 -23.61 4.49 11.52
C GLU A 233 -24.17 4.65 12.93
N GLN A 234 -25.31 4.03 13.24
CA GLN A 234 -25.91 4.06 14.57
C GLN A 234 -25.01 3.34 15.61
N ALA A 235 -24.39 2.22 15.25
CA ALA A 235 -23.44 1.53 16.13
C ALA A 235 -22.24 2.45 16.44
N TRP A 236 -21.65 3.11 15.45
CA TRP A 236 -20.58 4.08 15.69
C TRP A 236 -21.03 5.28 16.53
N PHE A 237 -22.24 5.79 16.29
CA PHE A 237 -22.79 6.87 17.09
C PHE A 237 -22.89 6.47 18.57
N ASP A 238 -23.38 5.26 18.85
CA ASP A 238 -23.47 4.76 20.22
C ASP A 238 -22.11 4.58 20.88
N ILE A 239 -21.10 4.11 20.12
CA ILE A 239 -19.72 3.99 20.61
C ILE A 239 -19.18 5.38 20.98
N TYR A 240 -19.27 6.35 20.08
CA TYR A 240 -18.75 7.69 20.34
C TYR A 240 -19.47 8.42 21.46
N CYS A 241 -20.77 8.21 21.65
CA CYS A 241 -21.56 8.87 22.70
C CYS A 241 -21.47 8.20 24.06
N ARG A 242 -21.31 6.87 24.11
CA ARG A 242 -21.44 6.09 25.36
C ARG A 242 -20.13 5.53 25.90
N ARG A 243 -19.09 5.46 25.07
CA ARG A 243 -17.77 4.93 25.42
C ARG A 243 -16.79 6.07 25.58
N GLY A 244 -15.83 5.89 26.46
CA GLY A 244 -14.73 6.85 26.61
C GLY A 244 -13.60 6.60 25.62
N SER A 245 -12.66 7.53 25.51
CA SER A 245 -11.50 7.42 24.64
C SER A 245 -10.57 6.24 24.93
N ASP A 246 -10.70 5.61 26.11
CA ASP A 246 -9.94 4.42 26.49
C ASP A 246 -10.59 3.10 26.02
N ASP A 247 -11.81 3.16 25.50
CA ASP A 247 -12.52 1.99 24.96
C ASP A 247 -11.88 1.52 23.64
N ASP A 248 -11.75 0.20 23.47
CA ASP A 248 -11.10 -0.40 22.31
C ASP A 248 -11.82 -0.11 20.98
N LEU A 249 -13.16 -0.11 20.98
CA LEU A 249 -13.95 0.21 19.79
C LEU A 249 -13.90 1.69 19.45
N TYR A 250 -13.88 2.58 20.45
CA TYR A 250 -13.66 4.01 20.21
C TYR A 250 -12.31 4.23 19.51
N ARG A 251 -11.24 3.65 20.08
CA ARG A 251 -9.89 3.75 19.49
C ARG A 251 -9.81 3.11 18.10
N LEU A 252 -10.53 2.01 17.88
CA LEU A 252 -10.62 1.37 16.57
C LEU A 252 -11.25 2.31 15.53
N GLY A 253 -12.36 2.97 15.86
CA GLY A 253 -12.98 3.97 14.99
C GLY A 253 -12.03 5.12 14.64
N GLU A 254 -11.28 5.63 15.64
CA GLU A 254 -10.28 6.68 15.41
C GLU A 254 -9.09 6.21 14.55
N ALA A 255 -8.62 4.98 14.74
CA ALA A 255 -7.55 4.42 13.93
C ALA A 255 -7.96 4.20 12.46
N LEU A 256 -9.19 3.71 12.24
CA LEU A 256 -9.74 3.50 10.91
C LEU A 256 -9.92 4.81 10.15
N ILE A 257 -10.52 5.84 10.78
CA ILE A 257 -10.70 7.14 10.12
C ILE A 257 -9.36 7.83 9.85
N ALA A 258 -8.37 7.68 10.73
CA ALA A 258 -7.03 8.22 10.51
C ALA A 258 -6.31 7.53 9.33
N LEU A 259 -6.53 6.24 9.13
CA LEU A 259 -6.02 5.50 7.97
C LEU A 259 -6.73 5.96 6.68
N ASP A 260 -8.06 6.07 6.70
CA ASP A 260 -8.84 6.51 5.52
C ASP A 260 -8.50 7.96 5.14
N ASP A 261 -8.33 8.87 6.12
CA ASP A 261 -7.85 10.23 5.87
C ASP A 261 -6.49 10.21 5.16
N GLN A 262 -5.55 9.39 5.61
CA GLN A 262 -4.24 9.29 4.98
C GLN A 262 -4.32 8.73 3.54
N MET A 263 -5.21 7.79 3.28
CA MET A 263 -5.46 7.28 1.92
C MET A 263 -6.18 8.32 1.05
N ALA A 264 -7.06 9.14 1.61
CA ALA A 264 -7.67 10.27 0.92
C ALA A 264 -6.63 11.33 0.52
N GLN A 265 -5.69 11.63 1.42
CA GLN A 265 -4.55 12.53 1.12
C GLN A 265 -3.66 11.97 0.01
N TYR A 266 -3.38 10.64 0.00
CA TYR A 266 -2.64 10.00 -1.07
C TYR A 266 -3.30 10.21 -2.45
N ARG A 267 -4.63 10.00 -2.57
CA ARG A 267 -5.40 10.21 -3.80
C ARG A 267 -5.44 11.68 -4.21
N TRP A 268 -5.63 12.57 -3.24
CA TRP A 268 -5.64 14.02 -3.47
C TRP A 268 -4.30 14.53 -3.99
N ARG A 269 -3.18 14.11 -3.38
CA ARG A 269 -1.83 14.49 -3.84
C ARG A 269 -1.57 13.98 -5.26
N HIS A 270 -2.00 12.77 -5.58
CA HIS A 270 -1.92 12.23 -6.93
C HIS A 270 -2.71 13.06 -7.94
N PHE A 271 -3.96 13.38 -7.63
CA PHE A 271 -4.81 14.24 -8.46
C PHE A 271 -4.13 15.60 -8.74
N VAL A 272 -3.68 16.30 -7.71
CA VAL A 272 -3.03 17.61 -7.84
C VAL A 272 -1.75 17.53 -8.67
N LEU A 273 -0.94 16.47 -8.44
CA LEU A 273 0.28 16.21 -9.19
C LEU A 273 0.00 16.03 -10.68
N VAL A 274 -0.96 15.17 -11.02
CA VAL A 274 -1.31 14.89 -12.42
C VAL A 274 -1.85 16.15 -13.10
N ALA A 275 -2.73 16.90 -12.44
CA ALA A 275 -3.23 18.18 -12.95
C ALA A 275 -2.09 19.17 -13.24
N ARG A 276 -1.07 19.21 -12.38
CA ARG A 276 0.09 20.09 -12.53
C ARG A 276 1.02 19.68 -13.68
N ILE A 277 1.23 18.37 -13.91
CA ILE A 277 2.22 17.87 -14.87
C ILE A 277 1.63 17.71 -16.26
N ILE A 278 0.45 17.09 -16.38
CA ILE A 278 -0.14 16.82 -17.71
C ILE A 278 -1.35 17.69 -18.03
N GLY A 279 -1.90 18.43 -17.06
CA GLY A 279 -3.13 19.20 -17.23
C GLY A 279 -4.30 18.28 -17.60
N HIS A 280 -5.13 18.72 -18.54
CA HIS A 280 -6.32 17.97 -19.01
C HIS A 280 -6.03 17.00 -20.17
N LYS A 281 -4.77 16.57 -20.35
CA LYS A 281 -4.45 15.53 -21.34
C LYS A 281 -4.98 14.17 -20.86
N PRO A 282 -5.39 13.27 -21.81
CA PRO A 282 -5.78 11.90 -21.46
C PRO A 282 -4.68 11.17 -20.69
N GLY A 283 -5.06 10.30 -19.75
CA GLY A 283 -4.13 9.43 -19.07
C GLY A 283 -3.57 8.33 -19.98
N THR A 284 -2.38 7.82 -19.69
CA THR A 284 -1.75 6.73 -20.46
C THR A 284 -2.57 5.43 -20.45
N GLY A 285 -3.35 5.19 -19.37
CA GLY A 285 -4.22 4.02 -19.24
C GLY A 285 -5.61 4.17 -19.84
N GLY A 286 -5.86 5.16 -20.72
CA GLY A 286 -7.13 5.33 -21.42
C GLY A 286 -8.24 6.04 -20.64
N SER A 287 -7.95 6.62 -19.47
CA SER A 287 -8.87 7.47 -18.71
C SER A 287 -8.83 8.91 -19.25
N ASP A 288 -9.84 9.74 -18.89
CA ASP A 288 -9.81 11.17 -19.12
C ASP A 288 -8.78 11.92 -18.25
N GLY A 289 -7.97 11.17 -17.50
CA GLY A 289 -6.88 11.69 -16.67
C GLY A 289 -7.39 12.37 -15.40
N VAL A 290 -7.32 13.70 -15.36
CA VAL A 290 -7.62 14.50 -14.17
C VAL A 290 -9.07 14.34 -13.71
N GLY A 291 -10.05 14.28 -14.63
CA GLY A 291 -11.48 14.13 -14.28
C GLY A 291 -11.75 12.80 -13.55
N TRP A 292 -11.17 11.71 -14.03
CA TRP A 292 -11.30 10.41 -13.36
C TRP A 292 -10.62 10.41 -11.97
N LEU A 293 -9.43 10.99 -11.87
CA LEU A 293 -8.72 11.08 -10.59
C LEU A 293 -9.48 11.93 -9.57
N GLN A 294 -10.11 13.02 -10.01
CA GLN A 294 -10.94 13.85 -9.14
C GLN A 294 -12.06 13.04 -8.48
N GLN A 295 -12.77 12.20 -9.24
CA GLN A 295 -13.82 11.34 -8.70
C GLN A 295 -13.27 10.38 -7.62
N THR A 296 -12.04 9.87 -7.79
CA THR A 296 -11.43 8.97 -6.80
C THR A 296 -11.10 9.68 -5.48
N THR A 297 -10.98 11.01 -5.44
CA THR A 297 -10.69 11.76 -4.20
C THR A 297 -11.86 11.80 -3.23
N GLU A 298 -13.08 11.60 -3.71
CA GLU A 298 -14.30 11.64 -2.90
C GLU A 298 -14.59 10.31 -2.21
N HIS A 299 -14.00 9.22 -2.67
CA HIS A 299 -14.22 7.91 -2.08
C HIS A 299 -13.74 7.83 -0.63
N ARG A 300 -14.53 7.17 0.22
CA ARG A 300 -14.20 6.86 1.62
C ARG A 300 -14.35 5.36 1.84
N TYR A 301 -13.36 4.76 2.50
CA TYR A 301 -13.38 3.32 2.77
C TYR A 301 -14.29 2.97 3.95
N PHE A 302 -14.43 3.88 4.91
CA PHE A 302 -15.22 3.71 6.13
C PHE A 302 -16.23 4.85 6.27
N PRO A 303 -17.23 4.92 5.38
CA PRO A 303 -18.04 6.12 5.18
C PRO A 303 -18.82 6.55 6.43
N GLU A 304 -19.32 5.60 7.25
CA GLU A 304 -20.10 5.91 8.44
C GLU A 304 -19.25 6.61 9.53
N LEU A 305 -17.94 6.32 9.58
CA LEU A 305 -17.03 7.03 10.48
C LEU A 305 -16.87 8.51 10.11
N TRP A 306 -17.12 8.87 8.85
CA TRP A 306 -17.15 10.26 8.40
C TRP A 306 -18.50 10.91 8.66
N THR A 307 -19.60 10.24 8.34
CA THR A 307 -20.95 10.82 8.43
C THR A 307 -21.43 10.96 9.88
N VAL A 308 -21.08 10.01 10.76
CA VAL A 308 -21.44 10.06 12.19
C VAL A 308 -20.94 11.33 12.89
N ARG A 309 -19.83 11.93 12.42
CA ARG A 309 -19.31 13.19 12.95
C ARG A 309 -20.34 14.33 12.94
N THR A 310 -21.23 14.34 11.97
CA THR A 310 -22.29 15.35 11.87
C THR A 310 -23.31 15.24 13.00
N ARG A 311 -23.45 14.04 13.59
CA ARG A 311 -24.40 13.75 14.66
C ARG A 311 -23.83 13.95 16.06
N LEU A 312 -22.50 14.02 16.19
CA LEU A 312 -21.84 14.16 17.49
C LEU A 312 -21.97 15.60 18.01
N GLY A 313 -22.38 15.74 19.27
CA GLY A 313 -22.51 17.07 19.94
C GLY A 313 -23.75 17.85 19.58
N THR A 314 -24.75 17.22 18.94
CA THR A 314 -26.07 17.84 18.66
C THR A 314 -27.08 17.52 19.73
#